data_6d87c19bdf9bc71112f33bf13395098a
#
_entry.id   6d87c19bdf9bc71112f33bf13395098a
#
_cell.length_a   1.000
_cell.length_b   1.000
_cell.length_c   1.000
_cell.angle_alpha   90.00
_cell.angle_beta   90.00
_cell.angle_gamma   90.00
#
_symmetry.space_group_name_H-M   'P 1'
#
loop_
_entity.id
_entity.type
_entity.pdbx_description
1 polymer ?
#
loop_
_entity_poly.entity_id
_entity_poly.type
_entity_poly.pdbx_seq_one_letter_code
_entity_poly.pdbx_strand_id
1 'polypeptide(L)'
;SRILEKGDIVNIDVTAIVDGWHGDTSRMFPVGKINAKAQKLIDCTFESMHEGINAAQPDATLGDIGSAIQTYAEKQNYSVVRDFCGHGLGKVFHEFPNILHYGDKGKGERIEPGMFFTVEPMINFGKYDVRMLGDGWTAVTKDKSLSAQFEHSIGITKDGVEIFTKSPAGLDKP
;
A
#
# COMPACT_ATOMS: atom_id res chain seq x y z
N SER A 1 13.93 17.37 13.06
CA SER A 1 13.27 16.22 13.71
C SER A 1 11.92 16.65 14.26
N ARG A 2 10.87 15.88 13.97
CA ARG A 2 9.54 16.08 14.54
C ARG A 2 9.34 15.10 15.70
N ILE A 3 8.80 15.61 16.80
CA ILE A 3 8.37 14.77 17.92
C ILE A 3 6.91 14.39 17.66
N LEU A 4 6.59 13.11 17.86
CA LEU A 4 5.22 12.62 17.73
C LEU A 4 4.34 13.15 18.87
N GLU A 5 3.15 13.58 18.52
CA GLU A 5 2.17 14.13 19.46
C GLU A 5 0.91 13.27 19.49
N LYS A 6 0.19 13.30 20.62
CA LYS A 6 -1.10 12.61 20.75
C LYS A 6 -2.09 13.09 19.68
N GLY A 7 -2.61 12.17 18.91
CA GLY A 7 -3.50 12.45 17.78
C GLY A 7 -2.83 12.31 16.42
N ASP A 8 -1.49 12.17 16.37
CA ASP A 8 -0.78 11.84 15.13
C ASP A 8 -1.09 10.42 14.66
N ILE A 9 -1.00 10.22 13.36
CA ILE A 9 -0.96 8.91 12.72
C ILE A 9 0.40 8.76 12.05
N VAL A 10 1.05 7.63 12.23
CA VAL A 10 2.41 7.36 11.75
C VAL A 10 2.40 6.08 10.93
N ASN A 11 2.98 6.12 9.73
CA ASN A 11 3.36 4.92 9.01
C ASN A 11 4.78 4.54 9.44
N ILE A 12 5.00 3.26 9.68
CA ILE A 12 6.32 2.68 9.87
C ILE A 12 6.49 1.63 8.78
N ASP A 13 7.49 1.85 7.95
CA ASP A 13 7.83 1.04 6.81
C ASP A 13 9.19 0.39 7.05
N VAL A 14 9.26 -0.93 6.88
CA VAL A 14 10.43 -1.72 7.23
C VAL A 14 10.71 -2.77 6.16
N THR A 15 11.89 -2.67 5.56
CA THR A 15 12.44 -3.71 4.71
C THR A 15 13.45 -4.55 5.47
N ALA A 16 13.29 -5.86 5.45
CA ALA A 16 14.26 -6.81 5.99
C ALA A 16 14.89 -7.66 4.87
N ILE A 17 16.14 -8.06 5.08
CA ILE A 17 16.86 -8.96 4.17
C ILE A 17 17.24 -10.22 4.92
N VAL A 18 16.80 -11.38 4.45
CA VAL A 18 17.15 -12.68 4.99
C VAL A 18 17.72 -13.55 3.86
N ASP A 19 18.95 -14.01 4.01
CA ASP A 19 19.65 -14.81 3.01
C ASP A 19 19.65 -14.21 1.58
N GLY A 20 19.68 -12.87 1.52
CA GLY A 20 19.66 -12.10 0.26
C GLY A 20 18.28 -11.88 -0.34
N TRP A 21 17.21 -12.28 0.34
CA TRP A 21 15.83 -12.02 -0.06
C TRP A 21 15.23 -10.88 0.73
N HIS A 22 14.54 -9.97 0.05
CA HIS A 22 13.86 -8.83 0.65
C HIS A 22 12.43 -9.20 1.05
N GLY A 23 12.02 -8.71 2.20
CA GLY A 23 10.62 -8.68 2.61
C GLY A 23 10.29 -7.28 3.07
N ASP A 24 9.24 -6.70 2.54
CA ASP A 24 8.86 -5.30 2.74
C ASP A 24 7.44 -5.21 3.27
N THR A 25 7.25 -4.32 4.26
CA THR A 25 5.93 -4.14 4.86
C THR A 25 5.81 -2.82 5.57
N SER A 26 4.68 -2.17 5.45
CA SER A 26 4.39 -0.96 6.21
C SER A 26 3.01 -1.01 6.88
N ARG A 27 2.90 -0.21 7.94
CA ARG A 27 1.72 -0.20 8.76
C ARG A 27 1.51 1.14 9.45
N MET A 28 0.23 1.50 9.63
CA MET A 28 -0.16 2.69 10.39
C MET A 28 -0.22 2.43 11.90
N PHE A 29 0.25 3.40 12.66
CA PHE A 29 0.18 3.42 14.12
C PHE A 29 -0.46 4.71 14.62
N PRO A 30 -1.55 4.66 15.38
CA PRO A 30 -2.10 5.84 16.04
C PRO A 30 -1.27 6.21 17.28
N VAL A 31 -0.97 7.49 17.46
CA VAL A 31 -0.29 7.99 18.66
C VAL A 31 -1.34 8.39 19.71
N GLY A 32 -1.63 7.49 20.62
CA GLY A 32 -2.71 7.66 21.58
C GLY A 32 -4.09 7.68 20.93
N LYS A 33 -4.99 8.53 21.44
CA LYS A 33 -6.35 8.64 20.87
C LYS A 33 -6.34 9.58 19.66
N ILE A 34 -6.68 9.05 18.51
CA ILE A 34 -6.86 9.81 17.26
C ILE A 34 -8.32 10.19 17.04
N ASN A 35 -8.58 11.10 16.10
CA ASN A 35 -9.94 11.48 15.75
C ASN A 35 -10.59 10.45 14.79
N ALA A 36 -11.93 10.44 14.75
CA ALA A 36 -12.69 9.48 13.94
C ALA A 36 -12.40 9.58 12.42
N LYS A 37 -12.00 10.75 11.92
CA LYS A 37 -11.66 10.90 10.50
C LYS A 37 -10.33 10.21 10.17
N ALA A 38 -9.34 10.37 11.04
CA ALA A 38 -8.05 9.69 10.90
C ALA A 38 -8.21 8.16 11.01
N GLN A 39 -9.02 7.68 11.96
CA GLN A 39 -9.30 6.24 12.09
C GLN A 39 -9.97 5.69 10.81
N LYS A 40 -11.01 6.36 10.30
CA LYS A 40 -11.67 5.93 9.06
C LYS A 40 -10.75 5.90 7.84
N LEU A 41 -9.79 6.84 7.76
CA LEU A 41 -8.78 6.82 6.70
C LEU A 41 -7.87 5.60 6.83
N ILE A 42 -7.38 5.31 8.05
CA ILE A 42 -6.55 4.14 8.34
C ILE A 42 -7.30 2.86 7.98
N ASP A 43 -8.55 2.71 8.45
CA ASP A 43 -9.38 1.52 8.18
C ASP A 43 -9.60 1.35 6.66
N CYS A 44 -9.96 2.43 5.96
CA CYS A 44 -10.16 2.40 4.51
C CYS A 44 -8.88 2.03 3.75
N THR A 45 -7.72 2.53 4.17
CA THR A 45 -6.44 2.21 3.52
C THR A 45 -6.10 0.74 3.68
N PHE A 46 -6.29 0.20 4.88
CA PHE A 46 -6.08 -1.22 5.17
C PHE A 46 -7.00 -2.11 4.31
N GLU A 47 -8.29 -1.82 4.28
CA GLU A 47 -9.25 -2.58 3.48
C GLU A 47 -8.98 -2.42 1.97
N SER A 48 -8.61 -1.21 1.49
CA SER A 48 -8.25 -0.99 0.09
C SER A 48 -7.06 -1.86 -0.33
N MET A 49 -6.03 -1.97 0.51
CA MET A 49 -4.89 -2.86 0.27
C MET A 49 -5.35 -4.32 0.12
N HIS A 50 -6.22 -4.79 1.01
CA HIS A 50 -6.74 -6.16 0.97
C HIS A 50 -7.61 -6.42 -0.25
N GLU A 51 -8.42 -5.44 -0.70
CA GLU A 51 -9.15 -5.55 -1.98
C GLU A 51 -8.19 -5.74 -3.16
N GLY A 52 -7.07 -4.99 -3.19
CA GLY A 52 -6.02 -5.17 -4.18
C GLY A 52 -5.36 -6.54 -4.11
N ILE A 53 -4.99 -6.99 -2.91
CA ILE A 53 -4.39 -8.31 -2.69
C ILE A 53 -5.35 -9.43 -3.12
N ASN A 54 -6.63 -9.32 -2.79
CA ASN A 54 -7.63 -10.30 -3.20
C ASN A 54 -7.84 -10.35 -4.72
N ALA A 55 -7.62 -9.23 -5.42
CA ALA A 55 -7.67 -9.17 -6.87
C ALA A 55 -6.40 -9.75 -7.56
N ALA A 56 -5.31 -9.93 -6.83
CA ALA A 56 -4.03 -10.45 -7.32
C ALA A 56 -4.07 -11.98 -7.50
N GLN A 57 -4.97 -12.45 -8.34
CA GLN A 57 -5.14 -13.88 -8.60
C GLN A 57 -4.36 -14.32 -9.85
N PRO A 58 -3.98 -15.61 -9.95
CA PRO A 58 -3.47 -16.16 -11.20
C PRO A 58 -4.41 -15.82 -12.36
N ASP A 59 -3.83 -15.44 -13.50
CA ASP A 59 -4.54 -15.06 -14.73
C ASP A 59 -5.28 -13.72 -14.69
N ALA A 60 -5.37 -13.04 -13.54
CA ALA A 60 -5.76 -11.63 -13.47
C ALA A 60 -4.69 -10.71 -14.09
N THR A 61 -4.91 -9.43 -14.11
CA THR A 61 -3.94 -8.43 -14.58
C THR A 61 -3.51 -7.50 -13.45
N LEU A 62 -2.36 -6.83 -13.60
CA LEU A 62 -1.91 -5.82 -12.63
C LEU A 62 -2.92 -4.67 -12.48
N GLY A 63 -3.66 -4.34 -13.56
CA GLY A 63 -4.73 -3.36 -13.52
C GLY A 63 -5.94 -3.79 -12.69
N ASP A 64 -6.16 -5.09 -12.49
CA ASP A 64 -7.21 -5.57 -11.60
C ASP A 64 -6.92 -5.20 -10.15
N ILE A 65 -5.64 -5.26 -9.72
CA ILE A 65 -5.17 -4.81 -8.40
C ILE A 65 -5.49 -3.33 -8.22
N GLY A 66 -4.98 -2.50 -9.13
CA GLY A 66 -5.17 -1.05 -9.06
C GLY A 66 -6.63 -0.63 -9.10
N SER A 67 -7.42 -1.26 -9.97
CA SER A 67 -8.86 -1.01 -10.09
C SER A 67 -9.62 -1.37 -8.81
N ALA A 68 -9.29 -2.48 -8.16
CA ALA A 68 -9.92 -2.90 -6.90
C ALA A 68 -9.63 -1.90 -5.78
N ILE A 69 -8.37 -1.50 -5.59
CA ILE A 69 -7.94 -0.51 -4.61
C ILE A 69 -8.65 0.82 -4.83
N GLN A 70 -8.58 1.34 -6.06
CA GLN A 70 -9.16 2.62 -6.41
C GLN A 70 -10.68 2.63 -6.21
N THR A 71 -11.37 1.59 -6.68
CA THR A 71 -12.82 1.48 -6.54
C THR A 71 -13.27 1.50 -5.09
N TYR A 72 -12.55 0.79 -4.22
CA TYR A 72 -12.86 0.75 -2.79
C TYR A 72 -12.63 2.11 -2.12
N ALA A 73 -11.46 2.71 -2.33
CA ALA A 73 -11.09 4.00 -1.73
C ALA A 73 -12.03 5.13 -2.19
N GLU A 74 -12.29 5.25 -3.50
CA GLU A 74 -13.13 6.30 -4.06
C GLU A 74 -14.61 6.17 -3.64
N LYS A 75 -15.11 4.95 -3.46
CA LYS A 75 -16.45 4.70 -2.88
C LYS A 75 -16.59 5.26 -1.47
N GLN A 76 -15.49 5.37 -0.72
CA GLN A 76 -15.44 5.97 0.62
C GLN A 76 -15.12 7.48 0.58
N ASN A 77 -15.06 8.08 -0.61
CA ASN A 77 -14.69 9.48 -0.87
C ASN A 77 -13.24 9.82 -0.49
N TYR A 78 -12.34 8.87 -0.61
CA TYR A 78 -10.89 9.05 -0.54
C TYR A 78 -10.26 8.99 -1.93
N SER A 79 -8.98 9.30 -2.05
CA SER A 79 -8.28 9.22 -3.32
C SER A 79 -6.98 8.43 -3.20
N VAL A 80 -6.58 7.78 -4.29
CA VAL A 80 -5.35 7.00 -4.39
C VAL A 80 -4.24 7.86 -4.96
N VAL A 81 -3.10 7.94 -4.28
CA VAL A 81 -1.89 8.62 -4.77
C VAL A 81 -1.40 7.93 -6.05
N ARG A 82 -0.94 8.73 -7.03
CA ARG A 82 -0.56 8.25 -8.37
C ARG A 82 0.93 8.35 -8.67
N ASP A 83 1.69 9.02 -7.79
CA ASP A 83 3.11 9.30 -7.97
C ASP A 83 4.01 8.16 -7.46
N PHE A 84 3.42 7.20 -6.75
CA PHE A 84 4.09 6.04 -6.17
C PHE A 84 3.35 4.76 -6.55
N CYS A 85 4.08 3.66 -6.54
CA CYS A 85 3.55 2.34 -6.87
C CYS A 85 4.25 1.25 -6.05
N GLY A 86 3.64 0.10 -5.95
CA GLY A 86 4.29 -1.11 -5.50
C GLY A 86 5.24 -1.64 -6.58
N HIS A 87 6.03 -2.61 -6.22
CA HIS A 87 7.13 -3.10 -7.05
C HIS A 87 7.35 -4.59 -6.89
N GLY A 88 7.90 -5.21 -7.91
CA GLY A 88 8.48 -6.54 -7.78
C GLY A 88 9.61 -6.50 -6.75
N LEU A 89 9.75 -7.57 -5.98
CA LEU A 89 10.86 -7.72 -5.04
C LEU A 89 11.29 -9.19 -4.97
N GLY A 90 12.52 -9.37 -4.51
CA GLY A 90 13.13 -10.68 -4.40
C GLY A 90 14.55 -10.53 -3.89
N LYS A 91 15.54 -10.90 -4.69
CA LYS A 91 16.95 -10.60 -4.42
C LYS A 91 17.34 -9.17 -4.78
N VAL A 92 16.51 -8.50 -5.57
CA VAL A 92 16.58 -7.06 -5.85
C VAL A 92 15.45 -6.40 -5.09
N PHE A 93 15.73 -5.25 -4.46
CA PHE A 93 14.73 -4.58 -3.62
C PHE A 93 13.58 -4.01 -4.45
N HIS A 94 13.90 -3.27 -5.50
CA HIS A 94 12.92 -2.72 -6.42
C HIS A 94 13.18 -3.30 -7.81
N GLU A 95 12.28 -4.11 -8.31
CA GLU A 95 12.36 -4.67 -9.64
C GLU A 95 10.97 -4.66 -10.30
N PHE A 96 10.93 -5.01 -11.57
CA PHE A 96 9.71 -5.23 -12.31
C PHE A 96 8.90 -6.40 -11.71
N PRO A 97 7.53 -6.31 -11.70
CA PRO A 97 6.69 -5.27 -12.27
C PRO A 97 6.42 -4.07 -11.35
N ASN A 98 5.99 -2.94 -11.93
CA ASN A 98 5.40 -1.83 -11.18
C ASN A 98 3.92 -2.12 -10.92
N ILE A 99 3.51 -2.02 -9.66
CA ILE A 99 2.15 -2.30 -9.21
C ILE A 99 1.44 -0.98 -8.96
N LEU A 100 0.70 -0.49 -9.95
CA LEU A 100 -0.11 0.71 -9.77
C LEU A 100 -1.32 0.41 -8.88
N HIS A 101 -1.62 1.32 -7.96
CA HIS A 101 -2.75 1.19 -7.04
C HIS A 101 -4.04 1.85 -7.58
N TYR A 102 -4.05 2.16 -8.87
CA TYR A 102 -5.16 2.73 -9.64
C TYR A 102 -5.11 2.22 -11.08
N GLY A 103 -6.19 2.39 -11.81
CA GLY A 103 -6.25 2.04 -13.23
C GLY A 103 -7.50 1.25 -13.61
N ASP A 104 -7.45 0.67 -14.79
CA ASP A 104 -8.58 -0.02 -15.40
C ASP A 104 -8.47 -1.54 -15.22
N LYS A 105 -9.60 -2.15 -14.88
CA LYS A 105 -9.74 -3.60 -14.80
C LYS A 105 -9.37 -4.28 -16.14
N GLY A 106 -8.63 -5.37 -16.04
CA GLY A 106 -8.21 -6.18 -17.21
C GLY A 106 -7.11 -5.53 -18.05
N LYS A 107 -6.42 -4.50 -17.54
CA LYS A 107 -5.31 -3.83 -18.22
C LYS A 107 -3.96 -4.16 -17.56
N GLY A 108 -2.91 -3.93 -18.33
CA GLY A 108 -1.54 -4.22 -17.88
C GLY A 108 -1.18 -5.69 -18.06
N GLU A 109 -0.11 -6.09 -17.39
CA GLU A 109 0.44 -7.42 -17.51
C GLU A 109 -0.36 -8.46 -16.77
N ARG A 110 -0.28 -9.68 -17.26
CA ARG A 110 -0.92 -10.83 -16.65
C ARG A 110 -0.15 -11.26 -15.41
N ILE A 111 -0.88 -11.58 -14.36
CA ILE A 111 -0.32 -12.10 -13.11
C ILE A 111 -0.09 -13.60 -13.28
N GLU A 112 1.16 -14.03 -13.03
CA GLU A 112 1.57 -15.41 -13.19
C GLU A 112 2.08 -16.01 -11.88
N PRO A 113 1.86 -17.31 -11.63
CA PRO A 113 2.47 -18.01 -10.50
C PRO A 113 4.00 -17.85 -10.48
N GLY A 114 4.56 -17.54 -9.32
CA GLY A 114 5.99 -17.28 -9.12
C GLY A 114 6.34 -15.81 -9.08
N MET A 115 5.41 -14.90 -9.37
CA MET A 115 5.61 -13.48 -9.15
C MET A 115 5.59 -13.12 -7.66
N PHE A 116 6.51 -12.24 -7.25
CA PHE A 116 6.57 -11.62 -5.93
C PHE A 116 6.58 -10.10 -6.08
N PHE A 117 5.73 -9.42 -5.34
CA PHE A 117 5.63 -7.96 -5.40
C PHE A 117 4.95 -7.37 -4.17
N THR A 118 5.07 -6.07 -4.00
CA THR A 118 4.38 -5.33 -2.93
C THR A 118 3.02 -4.81 -3.40
N VAL A 119 2.09 -4.74 -2.45
CA VAL A 119 0.83 -3.99 -2.60
C VAL A 119 0.79 -2.99 -1.45
N GLU A 120 0.92 -1.70 -1.77
CA GLU A 120 1.26 -0.64 -0.81
C GLU A 120 0.51 0.69 -1.06
N PRO A 121 -0.81 0.69 -1.18
CA PRO A 121 -1.53 1.89 -1.55
C PRO A 121 -1.38 3.02 -0.53
N MET A 122 -1.06 4.21 -1.03
CA MET A 122 -1.19 5.46 -0.29
C MET A 122 -2.55 6.07 -0.56
N ILE A 123 -3.36 6.26 0.48
CA ILE A 123 -4.72 6.80 0.39
C ILE A 123 -4.77 8.16 1.06
N ASN A 124 -5.26 9.18 0.33
CA ASN A 124 -5.42 10.53 0.83
C ASN A 124 -6.88 10.80 1.24
N PHE A 125 -7.04 11.53 2.33
CA PHE A 125 -8.35 12.05 2.76
C PHE A 125 -8.94 13.06 1.76
N GLY A 126 -8.09 13.79 1.05
CA GLY A 126 -8.45 14.80 0.05
C GLY A 126 -8.15 14.35 -1.37
N LYS A 127 -7.45 15.19 -2.12
CA LYS A 127 -7.05 14.91 -3.51
C LYS A 127 -5.81 14.02 -3.56
N TYR A 128 -5.65 13.29 -4.66
CA TYR A 128 -4.52 12.37 -4.85
C TYR A 128 -3.17 13.08 -5.10
N ASP A 129 -3.20 14.36 -5.44
CA ASP A 129 -1.98 15.10 -5.79
C ASP A 129 -1.02 15.22 -4.60
N VAL A 130 0.25 14.97 -4.86
CA VAL A 130 1.35 15.17 -3.92
C VAL A 130 2.35 16.18 -4.46
N ARG A 131 3.26 16.64 -3.63
CA ARG A 131 4.42 17.43 -4.02
C ARG A 131 5.64 17.06 -3.21
N MET A 132 6.78 17.03 -3.85
CA MET A 132 8.06 16.87 -3.18
C MET A 132 8.48 18.17 -2.49
N LEU A 133 9.08 18.06 -1.31
CA LEU A 133 9.68 19.18 -0.63
C LEU A 133 11.09 19.47 -1.16
N GLY A 134 11.67 20.59 -0.71
CA GLY A 134 12.99 21.04 -1.15
C GLY A 134 14.17 20.15 -0.74
N ASP A 135 13.95 19.15 0.12
CA ASP A 135 14.92 18.13 0.49
C ASP A 135 15.08 17.01 -0.59
N GLY A 136 14.23 17.04 -1.62
CA GLY A 136 14.23 16.06 -2.70
C GLY A 136 13.76 14.65 -2.30
N TRP A 137 13.24 14.50 -1.08
CA TRP A 137 12.82 13.22 -0.51
C TRP A 137 11.39 13.23 0.03
N THR A 138 11.04 14.22 0.85
CA THR A 138 9.75 14.28 1.53
C THR A 138 8.63 14.61 0.57
N ALA A 139 7.69 13.68 0.40
CA ALA A 139 6.43 13.90 -0.30
C ALA A 139 5.34 14.30 0.69
N VAL A 140 4.55 15.29 0.33
CA VAL A 140 3.38 15.73 1.13
C VAL A 140 2.16 15.89 0.23
N THR A 141 0.97 15.67 0.79
CA THR A 141 -0.28 15.93 0.08
C THR A 141 -0.36 17.41 -0.30
N LYS A 142 -0.73 17.72 -1.56
CA LYS A 142 -0.74 19.08 -2.08
C LYS A 142 -1.77 19.96 -1.39
N ASP A 143 -2.87 19.37 -0.97
CA ASP A 143 -3.97 20.01 -0.25
C ASP A 143 -3.82 19.96 1.29
N LYS A 144 -2.71 19.41 1.80
CA LYS A 144 -2.41 19.22 3.22
C LYS A 144 -3.37 18.30 3.97
N SER A 145 -4.11 17.46 3.24
CA SER A 145 -4.95 16.43 3.84
C SER A 145 -4.11 15.31 4.44
N LEU A 146 -4.72 14.52 5.35
CA LEU A 146 -4.09 13.32 5.89
C LEU A 146 -3.89 12.28 4.79
N SER A 147 -2.82 11.51 4.91
CA SER A 147 -2.54 10.33 4.10
C SER A 147 -2.26 9.14 5.01
N ALA A 148 -2.59 7.93 4.55
CA ALA A 148 -2.26 6.69 5.21
C ALA A 148 -1.76 5.66 4.19
N GLN A 149 -0.94 4.71 4.65
CA GLN A 149 -0.39 3.63 3.84
C GLN A 149 -0.35 2.34 4.65
N PHE A 150 -0.62 1.24 4.00
CA PHE A 150 -0.28 -0.11 4.45
C PHE A 150 0.40 -0.84 3.32
N GLU A 151 1.19 -1.83 3.67
CA GLU A 151 1.91 -2.61 2.68
C GLU A 151 2.06 -4.06 3.12
N HIS A 152 1.93 -4.94 2.14
CA HIS A 152 2.35 -6.33 2.25
C HIS A 152 3.16 -6.77 1.03
N SER A 153 4.19 -7.58 1.31
CA SER A 153 4.82 -8.42 0.28
C SER A 153 3.98 -9.65 0.05
N ILE A 154 3.65 -9.92 -1.19
CA ILE A 154 2.83 -11.06 -1.58
C ILE A 154 3.51 -11.93 -2.64
N GLY A 155 3.13 -13.18 -2.69
CA GLY A 155 3.53 -14.13 -3.73
C GLY A 155 2.33 -14.73 -4.42
N ILE A 156 2.46 -14.95 -5.72
CA ILE A 156 1.42 -15.60 -6.52
C ILE A 156 1.76 -17.09 -6.63
N THR A 157 0.86 -17.92 -6.17
CA THR A 157 0.93 -19.37 -6.30
C THR A 157 -0.03 -19.86 -7.37
N LYS A 158 0.02 -21.12 -7.76
CA LYS A 158 -0.97 -21.71 -8.66
C LYS A 158 -2.39 -21.76 -8.09
N ASP A 159 -2.52 -21.67 -6.76
CA ASP A 159 -3.78 -21.79 -6.04
C ASP A 159 -4.32 -20.43 -5.55
N GLY A 160 -3.61 -19.32 -5.81
CA GLY A 160 -3.99 -17.97 -5.40
C GLY A 160 -2.83 -17.14 -4.86
N VAL A 161 -3.15 -16.11 -4.09
CA VAL A 161 -2.19 -15.18 -3.48
C VAL A 161 -1.82 -15.62 -2.06
N GLU A 162 -0.54 -15.49 -1.71
CA GLU A 162 -0.02 -15.68 -0.37
C GLU A 162 0.60 -14.38 0.15
N ILE A 163 0.26 -13.97 1.38
CA ILE A 163 0.84 -12.80 2.03
C ILE A 163 1.99 -13.26 2.94
N PHE A 164 3.22 -12.83 2.64
CA PHE A 164 4.42 -13.25 3.38
C PHE A 164 4.68 -12.44 4.64
N THR A 165 4.21 -11.21 4.68
CA THR A 165 4.48 -10.25 5.77
C THR A 165 3.36 -10.17 6.81
N LYS A 166 2.54 -11.21 6.94
CA LYS A 166 1.55 -11.28 8.03
C LYS A 166 2.24 -11.31 9.37
N SER A 167 1.73 -10.52 10.31
CA SER A 167 2.20 -10.53 11.69
C SER A 167 1.90 -11.86 12.38
N PRO A 168 2.89 -12.57 12.87
CA PRO A 168 2.66 -13.80 13.64
C PRO A 168 1.94 -13.55 14.97
N ALA A 169 1.93 -12.30 15.43
CA ALA A 169 1.21 -11.87 16.64
C ALA A 169 -0.21 -11.34 16.36
N GLY A 170 -0.69 -11.44 15.11
CA GLY A 170 -2.02 -10.96 14.72
C GLY A 170 -2.18 -9.43 14.76
N LEU A 171 -1.08 -8.71 14.55
CA LEU A 171 -1.05 -7.25 14.62
C LEU A 171 -1.27 -6.56 13.27
N ASP A 172 -1.78 -7.24 12.25
CA ASP A 172 -1.94 -6.67 10.90
C ASP A 172 -3.07 -5.63 10.85
N LYS A 173 -4.12 -5.82 11.62
CA LYS A 173 -5.26 -4.89 11.63
C LYS A 173 -4.93 -3.59 12.39
N PRO A 174 -5.44 -2.45 11.91
CA PRO A 174 -5.30 -1.14 12.55
C PRO A 174 -6.06 -1.04 13.87
#